data_3229f8715e062f35f622708ded6352c6
#
_entry.id   3229f8715e062f35f622708ded6352c6
#
_cell.length_a   1.000
_cell.length_b   1.000
_cell.length_c   1.000
_cell.angle_alpha   90.00
_cell.angle_beta   90.00
_cell.angle_gamma   90.00
#
_symmetry.space_group_name_H-M   'P 1'
#
loop_
_entity.id
_entity.type
_entity.pdbx_description
1 polymer ?
#
loop_
_entity_poly.entity_id
_entity_poly.type
_entity_poly.pdbx_seq_one_letter_code
_entity_poly.pdbx_strand_id
1 'polypeptide(L)'
;MVQSYAFVFADAGFDVWLGNVRGTTYGRKHTSLDPSETAFWQFSWDEMAEFDVTAMGHSQGTLIMFTRLAKDADGSFAKKIKRYFALAPIGAGWYDLFGSKDFLPDNWITKMATKDICGASEAEAEKCDNELFLIAGPESDQWNASRTAVYTSQDPAGTSTQNIVHWMQMVRHGRVPAFDWGKKMNKKKYGQNTPPEYDFGAIKGTKIHLYWSDNDWLGDPTDINDFLLKELNPAVIAENTNLKNFNHLDFSWGLSATPEVYLPALKTCTDDYLGK
;
A
#
# COMPACT_ATOMS: atom_id res chain seq x y z
N MET A 1 -18.91 -15.41 3.43
CA MET A 1 -17.85 -15.71 2.43
C MET A 1 -17.07 -14.43 2.28
N VAL A 2 -15.79 -14.42 2.62
CA VAL A 2 -14.92 -13.23 2.44
C VAL A 2 -14.70 -13.09 0.94
N GLN A 3 -15.19 -12.01 0.36
CA GLN A 3 -15.00 -11.71 -1.05
C GLN A 3 -13.94 -10.61 -1.16
N SER A 4 -13.05 -10.72 -2.15
CA SER A 4 -12.15 -9.62 -2.52
C SER A 4 -12.98 -8.41 -2.97
N TYR A 5 -12.55 -7.19 -2.63
CA TYR A 5 -13.21 -5.96 -3.08
C TYR A 5 -13.44 -5.92 -4.59
N ALA A 6 -12.50 -6.46 -5.37
CA ALA A 6 -12.62 -6.52 -6.83
C ALA A 6 -13.85 -7.33 -7.26
N PHE A 7 -14.11 -8.47 -6.62
CA PHE A 7 -15.29 -9.27 -6.93
C PHE A 7 -16.59 -8.59 -6.44
N VAL A 8 -16.56 -7.94 -5.27
CA VAL A 8 -17.73 -7.19 -4.76
C VAL A 8 -18.17 -6.11 -5.75
N PHE A 9 -17.20 -5.36 -6.31
CA PHE A 9 -17.50 -4.34 -7.31
C PHE A 9 -17.91 -4.93 -8.66
N ALA A 10 -17.27 -6.01 -9.12
CA ALA A 10 -17.63 -6.69 -10.36
C ALA A 10 -19.05 -7.27 -10.29
N ASP A 11 -19.41 -7.91 -9.19
CA ASP A 11 -20.76 -8.46 -8.96
C ASP A 11 -21.84 -7.36 -8.96
N ALA A 12 -21.48 -6.13 -8.58
CA ALA A 12 -22.33 -4.96 -8.64
C ALA A 12 -22.41 -4.30 -10.03
N GLY A 13 -21.71 -4.85 -11.04
CA GLY A 13 -21.75 -4.37 -12.43
C GLY A 13 -20.69 -3.32 -12.78
N PHE A 14 -19.71 -3.07 -11.92
CA PHE A 14 -18.59 -2.20 -12.24
C PHE A 14 -17.57 -2.90 -13.16
N ASP A 15 -16.98 -2.16 -14.09
CA ASP A 15 -15.82 -2.61 -14.85
C ASP A 15 -14.57 -2.50 -13.97
N VAL A 16 -14.03 -3.65 -13.53
CA VAL A 16 -12.96 -3.72 -12.53
C VAL A 16 -11.64 -4.13 -13.17
N TRP A 17 -10.62 -3.33 -12.91
CA TRP A 17 -9.26 -3.56 -13.37
C TRP A 17 -8.33 -3.82 -12.19
N LEU A 18 -7.55 -4.89 -12.25
CA LEU A 18 -6.55 -5.25 -11.24
C LEU A 18 -5.16 -4.91 -11.76
N GLY A 19 -4.52 -3.90 -11.16
CA GLY A 19 -3.15 -3.52 -11.47
C GLY A 19 -2.14 -4.49 -10.81
N ASN A 20 -1.08 -4.82 -11.55
CA ASN A 20 0.07 -5.56 -11.03
C ASN A 20 1.31 -4.72 -11.22
N VAL A 21 2.00 -4.39 -10.13
CA VAL A 21 3.22 -3.59 -10.18
C VAL A 21 4.39 -4.39 -10.73
N ARG A 22 5.36 -3.70 -11.33
CA ARG A 22 6.58 -4.30 -11.86
C ARG A 22 7.31 -5.11 -10.79
N GLY A 23 7.81 -6.28 -11.17
CA GLY A 23 8.58 -7.18 -10.30
C GLY A 23 7.76 -8.24 -9.57
N THR A 24 6.42 -8.09 -9.48
CA THR A 24 5.54 -9.13 -8.96
C THR A 24 5.47 -10.33 -9.91
N THR A 25 4.93 -11.45 -9.46
CA THR A 25 4.79 -12.67 -10.28
C THR A 25 4.13 -12.39 -11.63
N TYR A 26 3.11 -11.54 -11.68
CA TYR A 26 2.37 -11.20 -12.90
C TYR A 26 2.90 -9.94 -13.60
N GLY A 27 3.78 -9.16 -12.95
CA GLY A 27 4.35 -7.91 -13.46
C GLY A 27 5.78 -8.04 -14.01
N ARG A 28 6.16 -9.20 -14.57
CA ARG A 28 7.52 -9.45 -15.11
C ARG A 28 7.67 -9.21 -16.60
N LYS A 29 6.61 -8.94 -17.34
CA LYS A 29 6.69 -8.55 -18.74
C LYS A 29 6.91 -7.04 -18.86
N HIS A 30 7.86 -6.63 -19.70
CA HIS A 30 8.18 -5.23 -19.96
C HIS A 30 8.41 -5.01 -21.45
N THR A 31 8.16 -3.81 -21.96
CA THR A 31 8.26 -3.50 -23.41
C THR A 31 9.70 -3.47 -23.89
N SER A 32 10.67 -3.17 -23.01
CA SER A 32 12.08 -2.94 -23.40
C SER A 32 13.10 -3.47 -22.39
N LEU A 33 12.69 -3.92 -21.21
CA LEU A 33 13.60 -4.41 -20.16
C LEU A 33 13.40 -5.90 -19.91
N ASP A 34 14.50 -6.62 -19.63
CA ASP A 34 14.49 -8.03 -19.29
C ASP A 34 14.60 -8.23 -17.77
N PRO A 35 13.77 -9.08 -17.15
CA PRO A 35 13.87 -9.39 -15.72
C PRO A 35 15.19 -10.02 -15.26
N SER A 36 15.99 -10.57 -16.17
CA SER A 36 17.34 -11.07 -15.89
C SER A 36 18.37 -9.94 -15.74
N GLU A 37 18.04 -8.72 -16.18
CA GLU A 37 18.93 -7.58 -16.16
C GLU A 37 18.66 -6.65 -14.96
N THR A 38 19.72 -6.06 -14.40
CA THR A 38 19.62 -5.10 -13.28
C THR A 38 18.73 -3.92 -13.62
N ALA A 39 18.69 -3.46 -14.87
CA ALA A 39 17.88 -2.34 -15.31
C ALA A 39 16.38 -2.53 -15.08
N PHE A 40 15.89 -3.78 -15.18
CA PHE A 40 14.49 -4.11 -14.88
C PHE A 40 14.15 -3.84 -13.40
N TRP A 41 15.10 -3.99 -12.47
CA TRP A 41 14.90 -3.86 -11.04
C TRP A 41 15.24 -2.47 -10.48
N GLN A 42 15.61 -1.52 -11.35
CA GLN A 42 15.86 -0.13 -10.98
C GLN A 42 14.53 0.64 -10.90
N PHE A 43 13.74 0.37 -9.88
CA PHE A 43 12.49 1.06 -9.59
C PHE A 43 12.17 0.99 -8.09
N SER A 44 11.38 1.95 -7.64
CA SER A 44 10.73 1.97 -6.33
C SER A 44 9.27 2.38 -6.50
N TRP A 45 8.55 2.64 -5.42
CA TRP A 45 7.21 3.21 -5.47
C TRP A 45 7.16 4.58 -6.19
N ASP A 46 8.29 5.27 -6.30
CA ASP A 46 8.45 6.52 -7.04
C ASP A 46 8.16 6.35 -8.55
N GLU A 47 8.79 5.36 -9.16
CA GLU A 47 8.56 5.00 -10.55
C GLU A 47 7.18 4.35 -10.74
N MET A 48 6.71 3.56 -9.77
CA MET A 48 5.35 2.99 -9.81
C MET A 48 4.29 4.09 -9.86
N ALA A 49 4.47 5.21 -9.15
CA ALA A 49 3.55 6.34 -9.17
C ALA A 49 3.41 7.03 -10.53
N GLU A 50 4.27 6.76 -11.49
CA GLU A 50 4.15 7.29 -12.85
C GLU A 50 3.22 6.46 -13.74
N PHE A 51 3.09 5.17 -13.48
CA PHE A 51 2.42 4.21 -14.35
C PHE A 51 1.26 3.47 -13.69
N ASP A 52 1.32 3.26 -12.38
CA ASP A 52 0.35 2.46 -11.64
C ASP A 52 -0.67 3.36 -10.95
N VAL A 53 -1.92 3.23 -11.36
CA VAL A 53 -3.02 4.03 -10.83
C VAL A 53 -4.14 3.13 -10.39
N THR A 54 -4.58 3.29 -9.13
CA THR A 54 -5.69 2.54 -8.58
C THR A 54 -6.68 3.47 -7.89
N ALA A 55 -7.99 3.31 -8.15
CA ALA A 55 -9.04 4.02 -7.42
C ALA A 55 -9.24 3.47 -5.99
N MET A 56 -8.67 2.31 -5.69
CA MET A 56 -8.59 1.71 -4.36
C MET A 56 -7.20 1.12 -4.16
N GLY A 57 -6.46 1.61 -3.19
CA GLY A 57 -5.11 1.17 -2.83
C GLY A 57 -5.06 0.61 -1.42
N HIS A 58 -4.24 -0.41 -1.19
CA HIS A 58 -3.92 -0.94 0.13
C HIS A 58 -2.42 -0.80 0.38
N SER A 59 -2.04 -0.39 1.60
CA SER A 59 -0.63 -0.34 2.02
C SER A 59 0.23 0.52 1.08
N GLN A 60 1.32 -0.01 0.52
CA GLN A 60 2.16 0.70 -0.46
C GLN A 60 1.35 1.25 -1.65
N GLY A 61 0.26 0.60 -2.05
CA GLY A 61 -0.62 1.11 -3.10
C GLY A 61 -1.21 2.49 -2.77
N THR A 62 -1.39 2.79 -1.48
CA THR A 62 -1.84 4.11 -1.04
C THR A 62 -0.77 5.18 -1.24
N LEU A 63 0.48 4.87 -0.89
CA LEU A 63 1.62 5.77 -1.08
C LEU A 63 1.88 6.06 -2.56
N ILE A 64 1.79 5.05 -3.41
CA ILE A 64 1.90 5.19 -4.87
C ILE A 64 0.88 6.22 -5.37
N MET A 65 -0.37 6.11 -4.95
CA MET A 65 -1.43 7.02 -5.39
C MET A 65 -1.30 8.43 -4.80
N PHE A 66 -0.97 8.57 -3.51
CA PHE A 66 -0.70 9.88 -2.91
C PHE A 66 0.44 10.59 -3.64
N THR A 67 1.52 9.88 -3.92
CA THR A 67 2.66 10.39 -4.68
C THR A 67 2.24 10.82 -6.10
N ARG A 68 1.44 10.01 -6.79
CA ARG A 68 0.93 10.34 -8.12
C ARG A 68 0.06 11.60 -8.10
N LEU A 69 -0.82 11.73 -7.12
CA LEU A 69 -1.67 12.91 -6.93
C LEU A 69 -0.86 14.15 -6.55
N ALA A 70 0.17 14.02 -5.70
CA ALA A 70 1.05 15.12 -5.34
C ALA A 70 1.89 15.63 -6.52
N LYS A 71 2.25 14.75 -7.46
CA LYS A 71 2.92 15.10 -8.73
C LYS A 71 2.00 15.78 -9.75
N ASP A 72 0.69 15.77 -9.56
CA ASP A 72 -0.32 16.24 -10.52
C ASP A 72 -0.55 17.75 -10.40
N ALA A 73 0.46 18.54 -10.72
CA ALA A 73 0.46 19.99 -10.52
C ALA A 73 -0.71 20.71 -11.23
N ASP A 74 -1.12 20.26 -12.42
CA ASP A 74 -2.23 20.83 -13.22
C ASP A 74 -3.59 20.21 -12.91
N GLY A 75 -3.65 19.15 -12.11
CA GLY A 75 -4.86 18.43 -11.75
C GLY A 75 -5.47 17.62 -12.90
N SER A 76 -4.73 17.39 -13.99
CA SER A 76 -5.23 16.67 -15.17
C SER A 76 -5.48 15.20 -14.88
N PHE A 77 -4.68 14.62 -13.99
CA PHE A 77 -4.84 13.25 -13.54
C PHE A 77 -5.95 13.13 -12.48
N ALA A 78 -5.93 13.96 -11.45
CA ALA A 78 -6.91 13.95 -10.37
C ALA A 78 -8.36 14.08 -10.88
N LYS A 79 -8.60 14.85 -11.93
CA LYS A 79 -9.92 14.99 -12.58
C LYS A 79 -10.47 13.67 -13.13
N LYS A 80 -9.62 12.67 -13.39
CA LYS A 80 -10.02 11.33 -13.84
C LYS A 80 -10.42 10.43 -12.69
N ILE A 81 -10.04 10.79 -11.47
CA ILE A 81 -10.25 10.01 -10.25
C ILE A 81 -11.33 10.71 -9.42
N LYS A 82 -12.57 10.27 -9.57
CA LYS A 82 -13.69 10.85 -8.82
C LYS A 82 -13.55 10.62 -7.32
N ARG A 83 -13.19 9.38 -6.94
CA ARG A 83 -12.94 8.95 -5.55
C ARG A 83 -11.72 8.06 -5.47
N TYR A 84 -10.99 8.19 -4.40
CA TYR A 84 -9.88 7.34 -4.05
C TYR A 84 -10.10 6.74 -2.66
N PHE A 85 -10.05 5.43 -2.56
CA PHE A 85 -10.17 4.68 -1.30
C PHE A 85 -8.78 4.21 -0.88
N ALA A 86 -8.27 4.74 0.22
CA ALA A 86 -6.99 4.40 0.80
C ALA A 86 -7.22 3.48 2.01
N LEU A 87 -6.83 2.21 1.86
CA LEU A 87 -6.96 1.18 2.88
C LEU A 87 -5.61 0.94 3.55
N ALA A 88 -5.55 0.98 4.87
CA ALA A 88 -4.30 0.90 5.62
C ALA A 88 -3.25 1.87 5.04
N PRO A 89 -3.54 3.18 4.95
CA PRO A 89 -2.68 4.13 4.26
C PRO A 89 -1.35 4.27 4.99
N ILE A 90 -0.28 4.42 4.19
CA ILE A 90 1.08 4.64 4.70
C ILE A 90 1.40 6.14 4.60
N GLY A 91 1.83 6.70 5.73
CA GLY A 91 2.33 8.08 5.83
C GLY A 91 3.85 8.17 5.73
N ALA A 92 4.50 8.74 6.74
CA ALA A 92 5.94 9.02 6.72
C ALA A 92 6.83 7.85 7.12
N GLY A 93 6.29 6.75 7.63
CA GLY A 93 7.04 5.55 7.90
C GLY A 93 7.04 5.02 9.33
N TRP A 94 7.51 3.88 9.51
CA TRP A 94 7.48 2.93 10.59
C TRP A 94 8.50 3.20 11.71
N TYR A 95 8.63 4.43 12.14
CA TYR A 95 9.71 4.82 13.06
C TYR A 95 9.61 4.11 14.42
N ASP A 96 8.40 3.89 14.92
CA ASP A 96 8.19 3.33 16.24
C ASP A 96 8.28 1.80 16.27
N LEU A 97 7.97 1.11 15.17
CA LEU A 97 7.95 -0.35 15.12
C LEU A 97 9.34 -0.99 15.00
N PHE A 98 10.23 -0.41 14.22
CA PHE A 98 11.55 -1.01 13.91
C PHE A 98 12.74 -0.26 14.49
N GLY A 99 12.53 0.93 15.06
CA GLY A 99 13.61 1.76 15.62
C GLY A 99 14.67 2.12 14.57
N SER A 100 15.81 2.62 15.05
CA SER A 100 16.98 2.95 14.19
C SER A 100 17.84 1.75 13.81
N LYS A 101 17.40 0.51 14.08
CA LYS A 101 18.14 -0.73 13.84
C LYS A 101 17.64 -1.43 12.59
N ASP A 102 18.50 -2.27 12.01
CA ASP A 102 18.34 -2.95 10.73
C ASP A 102 16.90 -3.43 10.45
N PHE A 103 16.34 -2.92 9.35
CA PHE A 103 15.04 -3.34 8.84
C PHE A 103 15.17 -4.73 8.22
N LEU A 104 14.40 -5.70 8.74
CA LEU A 104 14.32 -7.09 8.29
C LEU A 104 15.69 -7.78 8.10
N PRO A 105 16.21 -8.48 9.13
CA PRO A 105 17.40 -9.30 8.94
C PRO A 105 17.16 -10.38 7.87
N ASP A 106 18.19 -10.68 7.07
CA ASP A 106 18.18 -11.64 5.94
C ASP A 106 17.46 -12.97 6.22
N ASN A 107 17.49 -13.41 7.48
CA ASN A 107 16.87 -14.67 7.93
C ASN A 107 15.34 -14.66 7.90
N TRP A 108 14.73 -13.49 7.88
CA TRP A 108 13.28 -13.33 7.93
C TRP A 108 12.67 -13.34 6.51
N ILE A 109 13.31 -12.65 5.56
CA ILE A 109 12.90 -12.69 4.14
C ILE A 109 13.00 -14.11 3.59
N THR A 110 14.04 -14.85 3.96
CA THR A 110 14.21 -16.25 3.56
C THR A 110 13.20 -17.19 4.21
N LYS A 111 12.75 -16.91 5.44
CA LYS A 111 11.72 -17.71 6.12
C LYS A 111 10.32 -17.49 5.55
N MET A 112 9.96 -16.24 5.20
CA MET A 112 8.71 -15.96 4.48
C MET A 112 8.70 -16.47 3.04
N ALA A 113 9.86 -16.65 2.41
CA ALA A 113 9.97 -17.15 1.04
C ALA A 113 9.67 -18.64 0.87
N THR A 114 9.43 -19.37 1.95
CA THR A 114 9.15 -20.82 1.89
C THR A 114 7.66 -21.09 1.75
N LYS A 115 7.11 -20.83 0.54
CA LYS A 115 5.75 -21.19 0.12
C LYS A 115 5.32 -22.61 0.48
N ASP A 116 6.27 -23.51 0.58
CA ASP A 116 6.03 -24.93 0.82
C ASP A 116 5.82 -25.27 2.30
N ILE A 117 6.16 -24.36 3.22
CA ILE A 117 6.06 -24.60 4.67
C ILE A 117 4.65 -24.26 5.18
N CYS A 118 4.09 -23.12 4.78
CA CYS A 118 2.82 -22.63 5.33
C CYS A 118 1.57 -23.43 4.90
N GLY A 119 1.70 -24.30 3.95
CA GLY A 119 0.60 -25.12 3.44
C GLY A 119 0.67 -26.61 3.76
N ALA A 120 1.74 -27.09 4.42
CA ALA A 120 1.98 -28.50 4.57
C ALA A 120 1.26 -29.15 5.78
N SER A 121 0.90 -28.36 6.82
CA SER A 121 0.12 -28.81 7.97
C SER A 121 -0.53 -27.63 8.74
N GLU A 122 -1.56 -27.92 9.58
CA GLU A 122 -2.18 -26.91 10.46
C GLU A 122 -1.16 -26.26 11.40
N ALA A 123 -0.21 -27.00 11.95
CA ALA A 123 0.83 -26.48 12.85
C ALA A 123 1.85 -25.58 12.13
N GLU A 124 2.03 -25.73 10.83
CA GLU A 124 2.88 -24.87 10.02
C GLU A 124 2.12 -23.63 9.55
N ALA A 125 0.83 -23.76 9.28
CA ALA A 125 -0.07 -22.62 9.03
C ALA A 125 -0.08 -21.68 10.24
N GLU A 126 -0.26 -22.19 11.47
CA GLU A 126 -0.25 -21.41 12.71
C GLU A 126 1.07 -20.64 12.93
N LYS A 127 2.21 -21.24 12.57
CA LYS A 127 3.50 -20.51 12.65
C LYS A 127 3.58 -19.36 11.64
N CYS A 128 3.06 -19.56 10.44
CA CYS A 128 3.02 -18.51 9.41
C CYS A 128 2.07 -17.38 9.80
N ASP A 129 0.93 -17.70 10.39
CA ASP A 129 -0.02 -16.71 10.89
C ASP A 129 0.64 -15.85 11.98
N ASN A 130 1.33 -16.46 12.94
CA ASN A 130 2.06 -15.75 13.99
C ASN A 130 3.16 -14.81 13.44
N GLU A 131 3.88 -15.21 12.38
CA GLU A 131 4.89 -14.35 11.75
C GLU A 131 4.26 -13.17 10.99
N LEU A 132 3.11 -13.37 10.36
CA LEU A 132 2.36 -12.28 9.69
C LEU A 132 1.84 -11.26 10.71
N PHE A 133 1.31 -11.73 11.83
CA PHE A 133 0.80 -10.85 12.90
C PHE A 133 1.91 -10.06 13.60
N LEU A 134 3.12 -10.58 13.68
CA LEU A 134 4.28 -9.84 14.21
C LEU A 134 4.61 -8.58 13.40
N ILE A 135 4.13 -8.47 12.17
CA ILE A 135 4.42 -7.33 11.29
C ILE A 135 3.17 -6.49 11.09
N ALA A 136 2.04 -7.15 10.84
CA ALA A 136 0.81 -6.51 10.43
C ALA A 136 0.05 -5.87 11.60
N GLY A 137 0.35 -6.28 12.82
CA GLY A 137 -0.38 -5.92 14.03
C GLY A 137 -0.96 -7.15 14.74
N PRO A 138 -1.54 -6.97 15.94
CA PRO A 138 -2.05 -8.09 16.74
C PRO A 138 -3.14 -8.87 16.00
N GLU A 139 -3.32 -10.12 16.40
CA GLU A 139 -4.44 -10.93 15.94
C GLU A 139 -5.77 -10.25 16.27
N SER A 140 -6.66 -10.21 15.29
CA SER A 140 -7.89 -9.40 15.31
C SER A 140 -9.18 -10.22 15.32
N ASP A 141 -9.13 -11.54 15.49
CA ASP A 141 -10.24 -12.49 15.33
C ASP A 141 -10.90 -12.45 13.93
N GLN A 142 -10.26 -11.79 12.97
CA GLN A 142 -10.76 -11.65 11.60
C GLN A 142 -10.08 -12.57 10.59
N TRP A 143 -9.05 -13.28 11.04
CA TRP A 143 -8.30 -14.18 10.20
C TRP A 143 -9.07 -15.48 9.94
N ASN A 144 -9.17 -15.86 8.68
CA ASN A 144 -9.73 -17.15 8.32
C ASN A 144 -8.59 -18.18 8.13
N ALA A 145 -8.23 -18.89 9.20
CA ALA A 145 -7.13 -19.85 9.19
C ALA A 145 -7.28 -20.93 8.10
N SER A 146 -8.51 -21.33 7.74
CA SER A 146 -8.72 -22.30 6.66
C SER A 146 -8.29 -21.79 5.28
N ARG A 147 -8.01 -20.49 5.14
CA ARG A 147 -7.58 -19.84 3.91
C ARG A 147 -6.11 -19.36 3.94
N THR A 148 -5.38 -19.58 5.01
CA THR A 148 -3.97 -19.18 5.12
C THR A 148 -3.16 -19.59 3.90
N ALA A 149 -3.28 -20.84 3.46
CA ALA A 149 -2.58 -21.34 2.26
C ALA A 149 -2.97 -20.59 0.98
N VAL A 150 -4.19 -20.06 0.87
CA VAL A 150 -4.63 -19.23 -0.26
C VAL A 150 -3.97 -17.86 -0.19
N TYR A 151 -3.96 -17.23 0.99
CA TYR A 151 -3.37 -15.91 1.19
C TYR A 151 -1.86 -15.95 0.93
N THR A 152 -1.15 -16.88 1.53
CA THR A 152 0.31 -17.03 1.42
C THR A 152 0.78 -17.57 0.06
N SER A 153 -0.10 -18.16 -0.76
CA SER A 153 0.26 -18.66 -2.09
C SER A 153 0.67 -17.55 -3.07
N GLN A 154 0.26 -16.32 -2.83
CA GLN A 154 0.53 -15.16 -3.69
C GLN A 154 1.43 -14.13 -3.01
N ASP A 155 1.67 -14.25 -1.72
CA ASP A 155 2.50 -13.36 -0.92
C ASP A 155 3.65 -14.12 -0.25
N PRO A 156 4.88 -13.58 -0.28
CA PRO A 156 5.27 -12.31 -0.92
C PRO A 156 5.33 -12.42 -2.46
N ALA A 157 4.84 -11.39 -3.15
CA ALA A 157 4.80 -11.35 -4.62
C ALA A 157 6.11 -10.84 -5.27
N GLY A 158 7.00 -10.25 -4.47
CA GLY A 158 8.29 -9.72 -4.90
C GLY A 158 8.25 -8.23 -5.26
N THR A 159 9.38 -7.57 -5.03
CA THR A 159 9.66 -6.18 -5.39
C THR A 159 11.14 -5.98 -5.67
N SER A 160 11.57 -4.75 -5.99
CA SER A 160 12.98 -4.44 -6.20
C SER A 160 13.71 -4.15 -4.88
N THR A 161 15.03 -4.41 -4.84
CA THR A 161 15.89 -3.95 -3.74
C THR A 161 15.85 -2.44 -3.59
N GLN A 162 15.77 -1.69 -4.70
CA GLN A 162 15.65 -0.23 -4.67
C GLN A 162 14.39 0.22 -3.93
N ASN A 163 13.26 -0.48 -4.11
CA ASN A 163 12.03 -0.18 -3.40
C ASN A 163 12.20 -0.34 -1.88
N ILE A 164 12.83 -1.43 -1.44
CA ILE A 164 13.13 -1.65 -0.01
C ILE A 164 14.06 -0.56 0.54
N VAL A 165 15.12 -0.20 -0.19
CA VAL A 165 16.03 0.89 0.21
C VAL A 165 15.28 2.22 0.30
N HIS A 166 14.34 2.49 -0.60
CA HIS A 166 13.53 3.71 -0.56
C HIS A 166 12.64 3.78 0.69
N TRP A 167 12.02 2.66 1.07
CA TRP A 167 11.30 2.55 2.34
C TRP A 167 12.20 2.88 3.54
N MET A 168 13.42 2.32 3.58
CA MET A 168 14.39 2.62 4.64
C MET A 168 14.79 4.10 4.67
N GLN A 169 14.93 4.74 3.51
CA GLN A 169 15.21 6.18 3.42
C GLN A 169 14.04 7.00 3.96
N MET A 170 12.81 6.66 3.60
CA MET A 170 11.58 7.32 4.06
C MET A 170 11.44 7.22 5.59
N VAL A 171 11.60 6.03 6.16
CA VAL A 171 11.60 5.80 7.61
C VAL A 171 12.60 6.70 8.34
N ARG A 172 13.84 6.77 7.83
CA ARG A 172 14.90 7.61 8.44
C ARG A 172 14.61 9.11 8.29
N HIS A 173 13.89 9.50 7.27
CA HIS A 173 13.59 10.89 6.98
C HIS A 173 12.38 11.40 7.77
N GLY A 174 11.44 10.51 8.12
CA GLY A 174 10.18 10.85 8.78
C GLY A 174 9.21 11.66 7.91
N ARG A 175 9.40 11.64 6.59
CA ARG A 175 8.57 12.29 5.56
C ARG A 175 8.61 11.44 4.29
N VAL A 176 7.93 11.88 3.25
CA VAL A 176 7.85 11.17 1.97
C VAL A 176 8.71 11.87 0.91
N PRO A 177 10.02 11.64 0.86
CA PRO A 177 10.90 12.16 -0.18
C PRO A 177 10.88 11.28 -1.42
N ALA A 178 11.35 11.80 -2.54
CA ALA A 178 11.81 11.01 -3.68
C ALA A 178 13.06 10.19 -3.30
N PHE A 179 13.41 9.19 -4.12
CA PHE A 179 14.57 8.32 -3.83
C PHE A 179 15.87 9.10 -3.71
N ASP A 180 16.60 8.90 -2.62
CA ASP A 180 17.92 9.52 -2.41
C ASP A 180 19.01 8.72 -3.13
N TRP A 181 19.50 9.27 -4.24
CA TRP A 181 20.61 8.74 -5.04
C TRP A 181 22.00 9.22 -4.56
N GLY A 182 22.03 9.96 -3.43
CA GLY A 182 23.23 10.67 -2.96
C GLY A 182 23.48 11.99 -3.69
N LYS A 183 24.18 12.92 -3.04
CA LYS A 183 24.32 14.33 -3.45
C LYS A 183 24.59 14.54 -4.94
N LYS A 184 25.57 13.80 -5.52
CA LYS A 184 25.97 13.96 -6.93
C LYS A 184 24.83 13.61 -7.90
N MET A 185 24.14 12.51 -7.65
CA MET A 185 23.05 12.04 -8.50
C MET A 185 21.77 12.82 -8.26
N ASN A 186 21.48 13.21 -7.01
CA ASN A 186 20.36 14.09 -6.69
C ASN A 186 20.49 15.43 -7.45
N LYS A 187 21.70 16.02 -7.46
CA LYS A 187 21.96 17.25 -8.22
C LYS A 187 21.67 17.08 -9.71
N LYS A 188 21.98 15.91 -10.28
CA LYS A 188 21.71 15.60 -11.69
C LYS A 188 20.21 15.36 -11.95
N LYS A 189 19.52 14.63 -11.05
CA LYS A 189 18.13 14.22 -11.24
C LYS A 189 17.12 15.29 -10.80
N TYR A 190 17.38 15.94 -9.68
CA TYR A 190 16.45 16.86 -9.01
C TYR A 190 16.90 18.32 -9.03
N GLY A 191 18.12 18.62 -9.52
CA GLY A 191 18.67 19.96 -9.49
C GLY A 191 19.20 20.43 -8.13
N GLN A 192 19.05 19.63 -7.07
CA GLN A 192 19.45 19.92 -5.68
C GLN A 192 20.17 18.74 -5.04
N ASN A 193 20.85 18.97 -3.89
CA ASN A 193 21.69 17.96 -3.25
C ASN A 193 20.92 16.87 -2.49
N THR A 194 19.68 17.15 -2.10
CA THR A 194 18.76 16.25 -1.39
C THR A 194 17.60 15.88 -2.30
N PRO A 195 16.91 14.75 -2.09
CA PRO A 195 15.67 14.46 -2.80
C PRO A 195 14.60 15.49 -2.46
N PRO A 196 13.70 15.86 -3.40
CA PRO A 196 12.51 16.66 -3.09
C PRO A 196 11.52 15.82 -2.27
N GLU A 197 10.75 16.48 -1.41
CA GLU A 197 9.63 15.88 -0.72
C GLU A 197 8.34 16.00 -1.54
N TYR A 198 7.44 15.05 -1.40
CA TYR A 198 6.11 15.10 -2.00
C TYR A 198 5.17 15.93 -1.13
N ASP A 199 4.58 16.96 -1.72
CA ASP A 199 3.63 17.84 -1.07
C ASP A 199 2.22 17.26 -1.15
N PHE A 200 1.79 16.54 -0.11
CA PHE A 200 0.43 16.01 -0.03
C PHE A 200 -0.62 17.11 0.18
N GLY A 201 -0.23 18.28 0.67
CA GLY A 201 -1.10 19.45 0.78
C GLY A 201 -1.52 20.03 -0.58
N ALA A 202 -0.72 19.79 -1.61
CA ALA A 202 -1.03 20.21 -2.98
C ALA A 202 -2.09 19.32 -3.66
N ILE A 203 -2.45 18.17 -3.10
CA ILE A 203 -3.46 17.26 -3.67
C ILE A 203 -4.82 17.95 -3.72
N LYS A 204 -5.44 17.88 -4.91
CA LYS A 204 -6.75 18.52 -5.20
C LYS A 204 -7.49 17.76 -6.31
N GLY A 205 -8.77 18.05 -6.48
CA GLY A 205 -9.55 17.56 -7.64
C GLY A 205 -10.06 16.13 -7.53
N THR A 206 -9.86 15.47 -6.40
CA THR A 206 -10.40 14.14 -6.09
C THR A 206 -10.98 14.12 -4.68
N LYS A 207 -11.74 13.10 -4.33
CA LYS A 207 -12.24 12.84 -2.98
C LYS A 207 -11.56 11.60 -2.43
N ILE A 208 -10.97 11.71 -1.23
CA ILE A 208 -10.19 10.64 -0.59
C ILE A 208 -10.97 10.09 0.59
N HIS A 209 -11.14 8.78 0.62
CA HIS A 209 -11.71 8.02 1.71
C HIS A 209 -10.60 7.25 2.39
N LEU A 210 -10.35 7.53 3.66
CA LEU A 210 -9.30 6.92 4.47
C LEU A 210 -9.91 5.86 5.38
N TYR A 211 -9.42 4.63 5.30
CA TYR A 211 -9.75 3.52 6.20
C TYR A 211 -8.47 3.05 6.85
N TRP A 212 -8.35 3.21 8.16
CA TRP A 212 -7.16 2.90 8.95
C TRP A 212 -7.53 2.29 10.30
N SER A 213 -6.56 1.85 11.09
CA SER A 213 -6.80 1.21 12.37
C SER A 213 -5.74 1.55 13.41
N ASP A 214 -6.14 1.58 14.69
CA ASP A 214 -5.22 1.71 15.82
C ASP A 214 -4.34 0.46 16.01
N ASN A 215 -4.72 -0.69 15.45
CA ASN A 215 -3.98 -1.95 15.52
C ASN A 215 -3.16 -2.25 14.26
N ASP A 216 -3.11 -1.35 13.31
CA ASP A 216 -2.26 -1.47 12.13
C ASP A 216 -0.83 -1.01 12.46
N TRP A 217 0.10 -1.96 12.50
CA TRP A 217 1.51 -1.66 12.80
C TRP A 217 2.32 -1.24 11.58
N LEU A 218 1.79 -1.38 10.39
CA LEU A 218 2.43 -0.94 9.15
C LEU A 218 1.92 0.42 8.67
N GLY A 219 0.60 0.62 8.73
CA GLY A 219 -0.03 1.93 8.56
C GLY A 219 -0.24 2.58 9.92
N ASP A 220 0.85 2.83 10.65
CA ASP A 220 0.86 3.25 12.05
C ASP A 220 -0.09 4.42 12.32
N PRO A 221 -0.94 4.35 13.37
CA PRO A 221 -1.84 5.45 13.77
C PRO A 221 -1.11 6.78 14.01
N THR A 222 0.14 6.76 14.46
CA THR A 222 0.96 7.96 14.66
C THR A 222 1.23 8.63 13.31
N ASP A 223 1.62 7.86 12.30
CA ASP A 223 1.82 8.36 10.94
C ASP A 223 0.54 8.94 10.35
N ILE A 224 -0.61 8.29 10.60
CA ILE A 224 -1.90 8.80 10.13
C ILE A 224 -2.24 10.13 10.80
N ASN A 225 -2.17 10.19 12.13
CA ASN A 225 -2.62 11.35 12.91
C ASN A 225 -1.60 12.49 12.89
N ASP A 226 -0.31 12.18 12.93
CA ASP A 226 0.75 13.18 13.07
C ASP A 226 1.34 13.64 11.74
N PHE A 227 1.19 12.84 10.70
CA PHE A 227 1.67 13.19 9.37
C PHE A 227 0.52 13.27 8.35
N LEU A 228 -0.10 12.15 7.95
CA LEU A 228 -0.98 12.10 6.79
C LEU A 228 -2.17 13.07 6.88
N LEU A 229 -2.89 13.06 8.01
CA LEU A 229 -4.06 13.93 8.23
C LEU A 229 -3.68 15.42 8.38
N LYS A 230 -2.45 15.73 8.79
CA LYS A 230 -1.96 17.11 8.88
C LYS A 230 -1.46 17.66 7.53
N GLU A 231 -0.88 16.77 6.71
CA GLU A 231 -0.33 17.16 5.41
C GLU A 231 -1.39 17.21 4.30
N LEU A 232 -2.38 16.29 4.32
CA LEU A 232 -3.45 16.29 3.33
C LEU A 232 -4.30 17.55 3.43
N ASN A 233 -4.64 18.16 2.28
CA ASN A 233 -5.63 19.22 2.23
C ASN A 233 -6.98 18.70 2.76
N PRO A 234 -7.54 19.27 3.84
CA PRO A 234 -8.83 18.82 4.40
C PRO A 234 -9.98 18.80 3.40
N ALA A 235 -9.94 19.65 2.37
CA ALA A 235 -10.99 19.72 1.35
C ALA A 235 -11.08 18.48 0.45
N VAL A 236 -10.02 17.65 0.39
CA VAL A 236 -10.02 16.40 -0.38
C VAL A 236 -10.46 15.20 0.46
N ILE A 237 -10.42 15.29 1.79
CA ILE A 237 -10.82 14.21 2.68
C ILE A 237 -12.34 14.14 2.71
N ALA A 238 -12.91 13.09 2.12
CA ALA A 238 -14.35 12.86 2.10
C ALA A 238 -14.80 12.00 3.28
N GLU A 239 -13.91 11.10 3.74
CA GLU A 239 -14.16 10.19 4.85
C GLU A 239 -12.85 9.86 5.57
N ASN A 240 -12.93 9.71 6.88
CA ASN A 240 -11.81 9.32 7.72
C ASN A 240 -12.30 8.33 8.77
N THR A 241 -12.14 7.04 8.49
CA THR A 241 -12.72 5.94 9.27
C THR A 241 -11.63 5.13 9.95
N ASN A 242 -11.68 5.09 11.29
CA ASN A 242 -10.83 4.24 12.11
C ASN A 242 -11.55 2.93 12.44
N LEU A 243 -11.05 1.82 11.93
CA LEU A 243 -11.56 0.46 12.16
C LEU A 243 -10.73 -0.21 13.27
N LYS A 244 -11.03 0.09 14.51
CA LYS A 244 -10.22 -0.22 15.71
C LYS A 244 -9.79 -1.67 15.89
N ASN A 245 -10.52 -2.62 15.29
CA ASN A 245 -10.27 -4.05 15.42
C ASN A 245 -9.58 -4.67 14.18
N PHE A 246 -9.10 -3.83 13.26
CA PHE A 246 -8.38 -4.28 12.07
C PHE A 246 -6.87 -4.20 12.30
N ASN A 247 -6.12 -5.22 11.90
CA ASN A 247 -4.70 -5.10 11.64
C ASN A 247 -4.46 -4.75 10.16
N HIS A 248 -3.20 -4.62 9.74
CA HIS A 248 -2.84 -4.23 8.37
C HIS A 248 -3.43 -5.13 7.27
N LEU A 249 -3.50 -6.43 7.52
CA LEU A 249 -3.96 -7.43 6.55
C LEU A 249 -5.48 -7.54 6.48
N ASP A 250 -6.19 -7.16 7.55
CA ASP A 250 -7.64 -7.29 7.64
C ASP A 250 -8.40 -6.45 6.62
N PHE A 251 -7.81 -5.34 6.16
CA PHE A 251 -8.37 -4.54 5.07
C PHE A 251 -8.52 -5.31 3.76
N SER A 252 -7.74 -6.39 3.58
CA SER A 252 -7.77 -7.24 2.38
C SER A 252 -8.26 -8.65 2.66
N TRP A 253 -8.00 -9.22 3.83
CA TRP A 253 -8.24 -10.63 4.16
C TRP A 253 -9.21 -10.83 5.33
N GLY A 254 -9.53 -9.76 6.07
CA GLY A 254 -10.39 -9.82 7.24
C GLY A 254 -11.83 -10.24 6.93
N LEU A 255 -12.43 -10.99 7.85
CA LEU A 255 -13.82 -11.44 7.76
C LEU A 255 -14.81 -10.28 7.67
N SER A 256 -14.52 -9.17 8.34
CA SER A 256 -15.34 -7.95 8.36
C SER A 256 -14.98 -6.95 7.24
N ALA A 257 -13.95 -7.19 6.42
CA ALA A 257 -13.56 -6.25 5.36
C ALA A 257 -14.70 -5.97 4.36
N THR A 258 -15.49 -7.00 4.02
CA THR A 258 -16.64 -6.84 3.11
C THR A 258 -17.71 -5.91 3.70
N PRO A 259 -18.28 -6.16 4.88
CA PRO A 259 -19.34 -5.29 5.43
C PRO A 259 -18.82 -3.92 5.88
N GLU A 260 -17.61 -3.80 6.39
CA GLU A 260 -17.12 -2.57 7.01
C GLU A 260 -16.34 -1.65 6.06
N VAL A 261 -15.79 -2.19 4.96
CA VAL A 261 -14.99 -1.42 3.98
C VAL A 261 -15.60 -1.48 2.59
N TYR A 262 -15.80 -2.69 2.04
CA TYR A 262 -16.12 -2.81 0.61
C TYR A 262 -17.56 -2.40 0.28
N LEU A 263 -18.54 -2.78 1.10
CA LEU A 263 -19.93 -2.38 0.88
C LEU A 263 -20.16 -0.88 1.09
N PRO A 264 -19.60 -0.21 2.11
CA PRO A 264 -19.63 1.26 2.20
C PRO A 264 -19.00 1.96 0.98
N ALA A 265 -17.82 1.50 0.54
CA ALA A 265 -17.16 2.05 -0.65
C ALA A 265 -18.01 1.83 -1.92
N LEU A 266 -18.56 0.63 -2.10
CA LEU A 266 -19.47 0.31 -3.20
C LEU A 266 -20.72 1.20 -3.19
N LYS A 267 -21.33 1.38 -2.00
CA LYS A 267 -22.49 2.26 -1.84
C LYS A 267 -22.15 3.70 -2.29
N THR A 268 -21.01 4.23 -1.84
CA THR A 268 -20.54 5.58 -2.21
C THR A 268 -20.40 5.71 -3.72
N CYS A 269 -19.77 4.73 -4.39
CA CYS A 269 -19.62 4.74 -5.85
C CYS A 269 -20.96 4.62 -6.58
N THR A 270 -21.88 3.80 -6.05
CA THR A 270 -23.23 3.62 -6.61
C THR A 270 -24.06 4.90 -6.47
N ASP A 271 -24.03 5.53 -5.30
CA ASP A 271 -24.74 6.81 -5.08
C ASP A 271 -24.23 7.90 -6.03
N ASP A 272 -22.92 7.97 -6.23
CA ASP A 272 -22.33 8.87 -7.22
C ASP A 272 -22.79 8.62 -8.64
N TYR A 273 -22.90 7.34 -9.04
CA TYR A 273 -23.40 6.97 -10.36
C TYR A 273 -24.88 7.33 -10.55
N LEU A 274 -25.67 7.19 -9.49
CA LEU A 274 -27.11 7.51 -9.49
C LEU A 274 -27.41 9.00 -9.26
N GLY A 275 -26.37 9.82 -9.01
CA GLY A 275 -26.52 11.27 -8.74
C GLY A 275 -27.19 11.58 -7.40
N LYS A 276 -27.03 10.72 -6.40
CA LYS A 276 -27.60 10.85 -5.04
C LYS A 276 -26.66 11.54 -4.08
#